data_02cb68eb23123f4bc6a3f35f9e68cdbb
#
_entry.id   02cb68eb23123f4bc6a3f35f9e68cdbb
#
_cell.length_a   1.000
_cell.length_b   1.000
_cell.length_c   1.000
_cell.angle_alpha   90.00
_cell.angle_beta   90.00
_cell.angle_gamma   90.00
#
_symmetry.space_group_name_H-M   'P 1'
#
loop_
_entity.id
_entity.type
_entity.pdbx_description
1 polymer ?
#
loop_
_entity_poly.entity_id
_entity_poly.type
_entity_poly.pdbx_seq_one_letter_code
_entity_poly.pdbx_strand_id
1 'polypeptide(L)'
;DTDKVLKWLSNKALSTQKNYIAAIIVSLDAMNGDHENDELIETYRGIFDKIQERFIEDYDSGEKSKRQEKNWVSMIELKKAMARVKLEVTDRGILKKTILNNKELMLLQRYVITNLYLTPENPPTRLDYAPMEVISAANHKSLDPDEEEQQNYLVVTSRNVKHFHFNEYKTSKRYG
;
A
#
# COMPACT_ATOMS: atom_id res chain seq x y z
N ASP A 1 7.46 -18.22 30.14
CA ASP A 1 6.41 -19.25 30.12
C ASP A 1 5.65 -19.15 28.79
N THR A 2 6.04 -20.01 27.85
CA THR A 2 5.54 -20.04 26.46
C THR A 2 4.04 -20.27 26.41
N ASP A 3 3.51 -21.14 27.27
CA ASP A 3 2.08 -21.47 27.27
C ASP A 3 1.18 -20.27 27.60
N LYS A 4 1.61 -19.42 28.52
CA LYS A 4 0.88 -18.18 28.84
C LYS A 4 0.88 -17.20 27.68
N VAL A 5 2.01 -17.07 27.00
CA VAL A 5 2.12 -16.24 25.79
C VAL A 5 1.20 -16.75 24.69
N LEU A 6 1.23 -18.05 24.40
CA LEU A 6 0.37 -18.65 23.38
C LEU A 6 -1.11 -18.54 23.72
N LYS A 7 -1.49 -18.75 24.97
CA LYS A 7 -2.87 -18.57 25.43
C LYS A 7 -3.34 -17.13 25.27
N TRP A 8 -2.47 -16.15 25.55
CA TRP A 8 -2.81 -14.73 25.36
C TRP A 8 -2.93 -14.38 23.85
N LEU A 9 -2.07 -14.97 23.01
CA LEU A 9 -2.09 -14.73 21.58
C LEU A 9 -3.25 -15.42 20.86
N SER A 10 -3.79 -16.52 21.41
CA SER A 10 -4.82 -17.35 20.75
C SER A 10 -6.07 -16.57 20.31
N ASN A 11 -6.39 -15.47 20.99
CA ASN A 11 -7.52 -14.60 20.67
C ASN A 11 -7.20 -13.47 19.69
N LYS A 12 -5.97 -13.42 19.16
CA LYS A 12 -5.52 -12.40 18.20
C LYS A 12 -5.61 -12.93 16.77
N ALA A 13 -5.72 -12.02 15.80
CA ALA A 13 -5.62 -12.38 14.39
C ALA A 13 -4.26 -13.03 14.08
N LEU A 14 -4.19 -13.96 13.13
CA LEU A 14 -2.96 -14.67 12.76
C LEU A 14 -1.80 -13.72 12.43
N SER A 15 -2.06 -12.64 11.69
CA SER A 15 -1.06 -11.60 11.41
C SER A 15 -0.51 -10.94 12.67
N THR A 16 -1.36 -10.72 13.67
CA THR A 16 -0.94 -10.17 14.96
C THR A 16 -0.12 -11.20 15.76
N GLN A 17 -0.57 -12.46 15.82
CA GLN A 17 0.17 -13.54 16.46
C GLN A 17 1.59 -13.66 15.88
N LYS A 18 1.70 -13.72 14.56
CA LYS A 18 2.97 -13.76 13.82
C LYS A 18 3.90 -12.61 14.21
N ASN A 19 3.39 -11.37 14.22
CA ASN A 19 4.23 -10.21 14.55
C ASN A 19 4.72 -10.23 16.00
N TYR A 20 3.91 -10.66 16.96
CA TYR A 20 4.34 -10.79 18.35
C TYR A 20 5.38 -11.89 18.54
N ILE A 21 5.19 -13.06 17.90
CA ILE A 21 6.18 -14.15 17.97
C ILE A 21 7.50 -13.71 17.32
N ALA A 22 7.45 -13.03 16.15
CA ALA A 22 8.66 -12.48 15.54
C ALA A 22 9.38 -11.49 16.45
N ALA A 23 8.64 -10.60 17.13
CA ALA A 23 9.23 -9.65 18.07
C ALA A 23 9.88 -10.36 19.27
N ILE A 24 9.29 -11.44 19.78
CA ILE A 24 9.85 -12.25 20.86
C ILE A 24 11.15 -12.89 20.39
N ILE A 25 11.18 -13.53 19.21
CA ILE A 25 12.39 -14.14 18.63
C ILE A 25 13.51 -13.10 18.52
N VAL A 26 13.24 -11.95 17.91
CA VAL A 26 14.25 -10.88 17.76
C VAL A 26 14.76 -10.39 19.12
N SER A 27 13.87 -10.27 20.11
CA SER A 27 14.25 -9.83 21.45
C SER A 27 15.12 -10.86 22.17
N LEU A 28 14.77 -12.14 22.08
CA LEU A 28 15.56 -13.24 22.65
C LEU A 28 16.92 -13.34 21.97
N ASP A 29 16.97 -13.24 20.65
CA ASP A 29 18.19 -13.27 19.85
C ASP A 29 19.14 -12.14 20.24
N ALA A 30 18.63 -10.93 20.40
CA ALA A 30 19.39 -9.77 20.85
C ALA A 30 19.95 -9.90 22.29
N MET A 31 19.32 -10.74 23.13
CA MET A 31 19.72 -11.02 24.51
C MET A 31 20.56 -12.30 24.66
N ASN A 32 20.86 -12.99 23.55
CA ASN A 32 21.44 -14.33 23.54
C ASN A 32 22.98 -14.33 23.47
N GLY A 33 23.63 -13.49 24.25
CA GLY A 33 25.10 -13.31 24.20
C GLY A 33 25.92 -14.58 24.49
N ASP A 34 25.43 -15.46 25.36
CA ASP A 34 26.08 -16.70 25.78
C ASP A 34 25.30 -17.97 25.36
N HIS A 35 24.44 -17.87 24.35
CA HIS A 35 23.60 -18.98 23.84
C HIS A 35 22.60 -19.58 24.85
N GLU A 36 22.33 -18.91 25.95
CA GLU A 36 21.41 -19.37 27.01
C GLU A 36 19.96 -19.52 26.54
N ASN A 37 19.58 -18.80 25.47
CA ASN A 37 18.21 -18.78 24.96
C ASN A 37 18.01 -19.60 23.68
N ASP A 38 18.99 -20.35 23.20
CA ASP A 38 18.91 -21.07 21.91
C ASP A 38 17.69 -22.01 21.85
N GLU A 39 17.45 -22.81 22.86
CA GLU A 39 16.31 -23.75 22.91
C GLU A 39 14.96 -22.99 22.88
N LEU A 40 14.89 -21.86 23.57
CA LEU A 40 13.69 -21.04 23.63
C LEU A 40 13.44 -20.36 22.28
N ILE A 41 14.49 -19.86 21.64
CA ILE A 41 14.45 -19.27 20.30
C ILE A 41 13.94 -20.29 19.29
N GLU A 42 14.48 -21.50 19.27
CA GLU A 42 14.03 -22.59 18.38
C GLU A 42 12.57 -22.97 18.64
N THR A 43 12.15 -22.99 19.91
CA THR A 43 10.73 -23.21 20.25
C THR A 43 9.84 -22.14 19.62
N TYR A 44 10.19 -20.86 19.74
CA TYR A 44 9.40 -19.79 19.15
C TYR A 44 9.49 -19.74 17.62
N ARG A 45 10.60 -20.16 17.01
CA ARG A 45 10.71 -20.32 15.55
C ARG A 45 9.75 -21.39 15.04
N GLY A 46 9.70 -22.56 15.68
CA GLY A 46 8.75 -23.61 15.33
C GLY A 46 7.28 -23.18 15.48
N ILE A 47 6.97 -22.32 16.46
CA ILE A 47 5.64 -21.72 16.60
C ILE A 47 5.38 -20.70 15.49
N PHE A 48 6.35 -19.87 15.15
CA PHE A 48 6.27 -18.90 14.07
C PHE A 48 5.96 -19.57 12.75
N ASP A 49 6.66 -20.65 12.41
CA ASP A 49 6.49 -21.40 11.16
C ASP A 49 5.06 -21.94 11.03
N LYS A 50 4.54 -22.56 12.08
CA LYS A 50 3.15 -23.06 12.11
C LYS A 50 2.11 -21.93 11.94
N ILE A 51 2.35 -20.76 12.53
CA ILE A 51 1.46 -19.61 12.36
C ILE A 51 1.59 -19.05 10.94
N GLN A 52 2.79 -19.03 10.39
CA GLN A 52 3.08 -18.58 9.03
C GLN A 52 2.39 -19.47 7.98
N GLU A 53 2.47 -20.79 8.12
CA GLU A 53 1.78 -21.74 7.25
C GLU A 53 0.26 -21.48 7.25
N ARG A 54 -0.34 -21.43 8.42
CA ARG A 54 -1.78 -21.13 8.56
C ARG A 54 -2.16 -19.75 8.00
N PHE A 55 -1.28 -18.77 8.15
CA PHE A 55 -1.50 -17.43 7.59
C PHE A 55 -1.48 -17.44 6.06
N ILE A 56 -0.58 -18.23 5.47
CA ILE A 56 -0.49 -18.42 4.00
C ILE A 56 -1.72 -19.16 3.49
N GLU A 57 -2.12 -20.25 4.13
CA GLU A 57 -3.33 -21.01 3.79
C GLU A 57 -4.59 -20.12 3.82
N ASP A 58 -4.76 -19.33 4.89
CA ASP A 58 -5.88 -18.38 5.04
C ASP A 58 -5.84 -17.30 3.95
N TYR A 59 -4.66 -16.81 3.60
CA TYR A 59 -4.47 -15.84 2.53
C TYR A 59 -4.76 -16.41 1.14
N ASP A 60 -4.28 -17.62 0.86
CA ASP A 60 -4.42 -18.29 -0.44
C ASP A 60 -5.84 -18.81 -0.66
N SER A 61 -6.60 -19.07 0.41
CA SER A 61 -8.02 -19.40 0.31
C SER A 61 -8.85 -18.33 -0.38
N GLY A 62 -8.40 -17.08 -0.33
CA GLY A 62 -9.12 -15.93 -0.85
C GLY A 62 -10.42 -15.61 -0.11
N GLU A 63 -10.70 -16.30 1.00
CA GLU A 63 -11.89 -16.07 1.81
C GLU A 63 -11.81 -14.72 2.53
N LYS A 64 -12.91 -13.99 2.48
CA LYS A 64 -13.00 -12.72 3.18
C LYS A 64 -13.32 -12.92 4.65
N SER A 65 -12.59 -12.26 5.52
CA SER A 65 -13.01 -12.17 6.92
C SER A 65 -14.37 -11.45 7.03
N LYS A 66 -15.12 -11.72 8.10
CA LYS A 66 -16.42 -11.06 8.37
C LYS A 66 -16.34 -9.53 8.30
N ARG A 67 -15.19 -8.95 8.69
CA ARG A 67 -14.95 -7.51 8.61
C ARG A 67 -14.73 -7.05 7.18
N GLN A 68 -13.98 -7.81 6.39
CA GLN A 68 -13.77 -7.53 4.97
C GLN A 68 -15.07 -7.67 4.19
N GLU A 69 -15.85 -8.70 4.44
CA GLU A 69 -17.14 -8.93 3.78
C GLU A 69 -18.12 -7.79 4.05
N LYS A 70 -18.23 -7.35 5.31
CA LYS A 70 -19.08 -6.21 5.71
C LYS A 70 -18.67 -4.89 5.03
N ASN A 71 -17.37 -4.69 4.78
CA ASN A 71 -16.84 -3.46 4.20
C ASN A 71 -16.51 -3.60 2.71
N TRP A 72 -16.81 -4.75 2.12
CA TRP A 72 -16.53 -4.99 0.71
C TRP A 72 -17.44 -4.17 -0.18
N VAL A 73 -16.82 -3.47 -1.12
CA VAL A 73 -17.53 -2.71 -2.16
C VAL A 73 -17.20 -3.35 -3.51
N SER A 74 -18.22 -3.62 -4.30
CA SER A 74 -18.00 -4.19 -5.63
C SER A 74 -17.35 -3.17 -6.57
N MET A 75 -16.63 -3.65 -7.58
CA MET A 75 -16.07 -2.78 -8.63
C MET A 75 -17.14 -1.97 -9.35
N ILE A 76 -18.35 -2.52 -9.49
CA ILE A 76 -19.49 -1.81 -10.08
C ILE A 76 -19.90 -0.61 -9.22
N GLU A 77 -19.97 -0.79 -7.93
CA GLU A 77 -20.30 0.30 -6.99
C GLU A 77 -19.21 1.37 -6.94
N LEU A 78 -17.94 0.96 -6.98
CA LEU A 78 -16.81 1.90 -7.08
C LEU A 78 -16.88 2.72 -8.37
N LYS A 79 -17.14 2.10 -9.51
CA LYS A 79 -17.33 2.80 -10.80
C LYS A 79 -18.51 3.77 -10.75
N LYS A 80 -19.62 3.39 -10.12
CA LYS A 80 -20.77 4.30 -9.91
C LYS A 80 -20.40 5.49 -9.02
N ALA A 81 -19.64 5.26 -7.95
CA ALA A 81 -19.18 6.33 -7.06
C ALA A 81 -18.23 7.29 -7.81
N MET A 82 -17.29 6.77 -8.59
CA MET A 82 -16.41 7.56 -9.45
C MET A 82 -17.20 8.43 -10.45
N ALA A 83 -18.22 7.86 -11.11
CA ALA A 83 -19.07 8.60 -12.05
C ALA A 83 -19.81 9.77 -11.36
N ARG A 84 -20.30 9.57 -10.13
CA ARG A 84 -20.93 10.65 -9.33
C ARG A 84 -19.95 11.76 -8.99
N VAL A 85 -18.75 11.41 -8.55
CA VAL A 85 -17.69 12.39 -8.25
C VAL A 85 -17.33 13.19 -9.50
N LYS A 86 -17.17 12.52 -10.63
CA LYS A 86 -16.89 13.16 -11.93
C LYS A 86 -18.00 14.14 -12.35
N LEU A 87 -19.25 13.73 -12.21
CA LEU A 87 -20.40 14.57 -12.50
C LEU A 87 -20.39 15.82 -11.62
N GLU A 88 -20.23 15.66 -10.32
CA GLU A 88 -20.20 16.79 -9.36
C GLU A 88 -19.06 17.78 -9.65
N VAL A 89 -17.87 17.27 -10.00
CA VAL A 89 -16.72 18.11 -10.41
C VAL A 89 -17.03 18.89 -11.67
N THR A 90 -17.72 18.26 -12.64
CA THR A 90 -18.11 18.88 -13.91
C THR A 90 -19.18 19.95 -13.70
N ASP A 91 -20.26 19.62 -13.00
CA ASP A 91 -21.40 20.52 -12.77
C ASP A 91 -20.99 21.78 -11.97
N ARG A 92 -20.07 21.62 -11.03
CA ARG A 92 -19.53 22.76 -10.26
C ARG A 92 -18.40 23.50 -10.99
N GLY A 93 -17.98 23.05 -12.16
CA GLY A 93 -16.90 23.65 -12.94
C GLY A 93 -15.55 23.67 -12.21
N ILE A 94 -15.30 22.69 -11.32
CA ILE A 94 -14.13 22.68 -10.41
C ILE A 94 -12.80 22.80 -11.19
N LEU A 95 -12.68 22.09 -12.31
CA LEU A 95 -11.44 22.08 -13.12
C LEU A 95 -11.17 23.42 -13.86
N LYS A 96 -12.14 24.35 -13.86
CA LYS A 96 -12.00 25.65 -14.50
C LYS A 96 -11.74 26.77 -13.49
N LYS A 97 -11.83 26.49 -12.20
CA LYS A 97 -11.63 27.49 -11.15
C LYS A 97 -10.15 27.70 -10.85
N THR A 98 -9.74 28.93 -10.71
CA THR A 98 -8.39 29.31 -10.27
C THR A 98 -8.21 29.26 -8.75
N ILE A 99 -9.31 29.44 -8.01
CA ILE A 99 -9.32 29.41 -6.54
C ILE A 99 -10.43 28.46 -6.10
N LEU A 100 -10.09 27.54 -5.23
CA LEU A 100 -10.99 26.55 -4.65
C LEU A 100 -11.14 26.80 -3.14
N ASN A 101 -12.35 26.68 -2.64
CA ASN A 101 -12.57 26.59 -1.20
C ASN A 101 -12.26 25.17 -0.70
N ASN A 102 -12.22 24.97 0.61
CA ASN A 102 -11.86 23.68 1.22
C ASN A 102 -12.75 22.50 0.76
N LYS A 103 -14.06 22.73 0.58
CA LYS A 103 -14.98 21.68 0.11
C LYS A 103 -14.73 21.32 -1.34
N GLU A 104 -14.43 22.29 -2.17
CA GLU A 104 -14.08 22.10 -3.57
C GLU A 104 -12.72 21.42 -3.72
N LEU A 105 -11.74 21.78 -2.89
CA LEU A 105 -10.45 21.11 -2.86
C LEU A 105 -10.59 19.63 -2.46
N MET A 106 -11.39 19.33 -1.43
CA MET A 106 -11.68 17.94 -1.06
C MET A 106 -12.38 17.16 -2.17
N LEU A 107 -13.29 17.80 -2.91
CA LEU A 107 -13.95 17.17 -4.05
C LEU A 107 -12.95 16.87 -5.17
N LEU A 108 -12.08 17.85 -5.47
CA LEU A 108 -11.00 17.66 -6.45
C LEU A 108 -10.05 16.54 -6.05
N GLN A 109 -9.62 16.47 -4.78
CA GLN A 109 -8.79 15.39 -4.28
C GLN A 109 -9.45 14.01 -4.45
N ARG A 110 -10.74 13.88 -4.10
CA ARG A 110 -11.51 12.65 -4.32
C ARG A 110 -11.54 12.28 -5.80
N TYR A 111 -11.77 13.26 -6.67
CA TYR A 111 -11.77 13.04 -8.11
C TYR A 111 -10.42 12.53 -8.62
N VAL A 112 -9.32 13.16 -8.21
CA VAL A 112 -7.96 12.74 -8.59
C VAL A 112 -7.67 11.32 -8.09
N ILE A 113 -7.89 11.05 -6.80
CA ILE A 113 -7.63 9.74 -6.20
C ILE A 113 -8.46 8.65 -6.90
N THR A 114 -9.76 8.88 -7.11
CA THR A 114 -10.61 7.87 -7.77
C THR A 114 -10.17 7.61 -9.21
N ASN A 115 -9.74 8.62 -9.95
CA ASN A 115 -9.21 8.41 -11.31
C ASN A 115 -7.87 7.68 -11.30
N LEU A 116 -6.96 8.02 -10.38
CA LEU A 116 -5.66 7.32 -10.30
C LEU A 116 -5.81 5.83 -10.02
N TYR A 117 -6.69 5.46 -9.09
CA TYR A 117 -6.79 4.07 -8.60
C TYR A 117 -7.88 3.22 -9.27
N LEU A 118 -8.86 3.82 -9.94
CA LEU A 118 -9.96 3.09 -10.57
C LEU A 118 -9.93 3.11 -12.10
N THR A 119 -8.98 3.82 -12.69
CA THR A 119 -8.75 3.81 -14.15
C THR A 119 -7.90 2.59 -14.49
N PRO A 120 -8.38 1.67 -15.35
CA PRO A 120 -7.69 0.41 -15.64
C PRO A 120 -6.29 0.55 -16.23
N GLU A 121 -6.05 1.65 -16.92
CA GLU A 121 -4.77 1.95 -17.56
C GLU A 121 -3.68 2.39 -16.57
N ASN A 122 -4.08 2.77 -15.36
CA ASN A 122 -3.14 3.19 -14.32
C ASN A 122 -2.70 1.98 -13.50
N PRO A 123 -1.40 1.82 -13.23
CA PRO A 123 -0.94 0.75 -12.37
C PRO A 123 -1.49 0.92 -10.94
N PRO A 124 -1.94 -0.15 -10.29
CA PRO A 124 -2.47 -0.11 -8.94
C PRO A 124 -1.33 0.01 -7.91
N THR A 125 -0.61 1.13 -7.94
CA THR A 125 0.43 1.44 -6.96
C THR A 125 -0.21 1.84 -5.63
N ARG A 126 0.57 1.84 -4.55
CA ARG A 126 0.07 2.26 -3.22
C ARG A 126 0.03 3.79 -3.14
N LEU A 127 0.98 4.37 -2.38
CA LEU A 127 1.10 5.82 -2.24
C LEU A 127 2.16 6.42 -3.17
N ASP A 128 2.65 5.64 -4.14
CA ASP A 128 3.75 6.04 -5.04
C ASP A 128 3.39 7.24 -5.93
N TYR A 129 2.10 7.54 -6.08
CA TYR A 129 1.65 8.78 -6.73
C TYR A 129 1.84 10.04 -5.87
N ALA A 130 1.90 9.92 -4.55
CA ALA A 130 1.93 11.08 -3.67
C ALA A 130 3.26 11.85 -3.69
N PRO A 131 4.43 11.19 -3.72
CA PRO A 131 5.72 11.86 -3.78
C PRO A 131 6.17 12.19 -5.20
N MET A 132 5.37 11.87 -6.24
CA MET A 132 5.76 12.14 -7.63
C MET A 132 6.07 13.61 -7.88
N GLU A 133 7.18 13.86 -8.55
CA GLU A 133 7.50 15.17 -9.08
C GLU A 133 6.83 15.39 -10.44
N VAL A 134 6.26 16.56 -10.67
CA VAL A 134 5.70 16.96 -11.97
C VAL A 134 6.78 17.65 -12.78
N ILE A 135 7.24 17.03 -13.84
CA ILE A 135 8.36 17.50 -14.66
C ILE A 135 7.98 17.62 -16.13
N SER A 136 8.56 18.61 -16.84
CA SER A 136 8.39 18.69 -18.29
C SER A 136 9.17 17.56 -18.99
N ALA A 137 8.67 17.09 -20.14
CA ALA A 137 9.38 16.08 -20.92
C ALA A 137 10.79 16.52 -21.37
N ALA A 138 11.02 17.82 -21.51
CA ALA A 138 12.34 18.36 -21.84
C ALA A 138 13.29 18.23 -20.64
N ASN A 139 12.84 18.64 -19.46
CA ASN A 139 13.64 18.54 -18.23
C ASN A 139 13.88 17.07 -17.84
N HIS A 140 12.87 16.21 -17.97
CA HIS A 140 13.03 14.78 -17.71
C HIS A 140 14.14 14.15 -18.56
N LYS A 141 14.20 14.50 -19.86
CA LYS A 141 15.28 14.02 -20.76
C LYS A 141 16.66 14.55 -20.42
N SER A 142 16.76 15.64 -19.65
CA SER A 142 18.03 16.24 -19.25
C SER A 142 18.48 15.83 -17.84
N LEU A 143 17.72 14.97 -17.14
CA LEU A 143 18.14 14.41 -15.86
C LEU A 143 19.37 13.53 -16.05
N ASP A 144 20.23 13.54 -15.04
CA ASP A 144 21.28 12.54 -14.91
C ASP A 144 20.62 11.17 -14.63
N PRO A 145 21.13 10.06 -15.19
CA PRO A 145 20.57 8.73 -14.92
C PRO A 145 20.45 8.40 -13.43
N ASP A 146 21.42 8.80 -12.61
CA ASP A 146 21.39 8.57 -11.18
C ASP A 146 20.30 9.39 -10.45
N GLU A 147 19.97 10.59 -10.97
CA GLU A 147 18.87 11.40 -10.47
C GLU A 147 17.52 10.86 -10.95
N GLU A 148 17.43 10.41 -12.20
CA GLU A 148 16.22 9.84 -12.77
C GLU A 148 15.75 8.63 -11.97
N GLU A 149 16.67 7.75 -11.54
CA GLU A 149 16.36 6.51 -10.81
C GLU A 149 15.89 6.75 -9.36
N GLN A 150 16.15 7.92 -8.79
CA GLN A 150 15.88 8.20 -7.38
C GLN A 150 14.43 8.57 -7.06
N GLN A 151 13.63 8.92 -8.08
CA GLN A 151 12.27 9.44 -7.88
C GLN A 151 11.28 8.93 -8.91
N ASN A 152 9.99 9.04 -8.57
CA ASN A 152 8.89 8.82 -9.50
C ASN A 152 8.46 10.16 -10.10
N TYR A 153 8.15 10.18 -11.39
CA TYR A 153 7.79 11.40 -12.11
C TYR A 153 6.44 11.31 -12.80
N LEU A 154 5.70 12.42 -12.78
CA LEU A 154 4.62 12.69 -13.73
C LEU A 154 5.20 13.58 -14.84
N VAL A 155 5.51 12.96 -15.97
CA VAL A 155 6.10 13.67 -17.13
C VAL A 155 4.98 14.31 -17.95
N VAL A 156 5.07 15.63 -18.17
CA VAL A 156 4.08 16.41 -18.92
C VAL A 156 4.71 16.99 -20.19
N THR A 157 3.93 17.01 -21.26
CA THR A 157 4.34 17.63 -22.52
C THR A 157 3.52 18.85 -22.83
N SER A 158 3.99 19.70 -23.75
CA SER A 158 3.25 20.88 -24.23
C SER A 158 1.90 20.54 -24.87
N ARG A 159 1.69 19.30 -25.28
CA ARG A 159 0.45 18.79 -25.88
C ARG A 159 -0.47 18.09 -24.88
N ASN A 160 -0.28 18.31 -23.58
CA ASN A 160 -0.99 17.63 -22.51
C ASN A 160 -0.85 16.10 -22.46
N VAL A 161 0.05 15.51 -23.20
CA VAL A 161 0.39 14.10 -23.07
C VAL A 161 1.15 13.93 -21.77
N LYS A 162 0.69 13.00 -20.95
CA LYS A 162 1.26 12.74 -19.64
C LYS A 162 1.50 11.25 -19.53
N HIS A 163 2.60 10.90 -18.92
CA HIS A 163 2.86 9.52 -18.52
C HIS A 163 3.49 9.50 -17.15
N PHE A 164 3.28 8.40 -16.45
CA PHE A 164 3.92 8.15 -15.18
C PHE A 164 5.24 7.42 -15.46
N HIS A 165 6.29 7.86 -14.78
CA HIS A 165 7.59 7.20 -14.77
C HIS A 165 7.82 6.71 -13.34
N PHE A 166 7.82 5.39 -13.16
CA PHE A 166 7.97 4.75 -11.84
C PHE A 166 9.33 4.09 -11.76
N ASN A 167 10.20 4.59 -10.90
CA ASN A 167 11.49 4.01 -10.58
C ASN A 167 11.45 3.33 -9.21
N GLU A 168 10.91 4.03 -8.21
CA GLU A 168 10.78 3.50 -6.86
C GLU A 168 9.33 3.11 -6.54
N TYR A 169 9.10 1.82 -6.31
CA TYR A 169 7.86 1.30 -5.75
C TYR A 169 8.15 0.03 -4.92
N LYS A 170 7.32 -0.24 -3.94
CA LYS A 170 7.60 -1.27 -2.91
C LYS A 170 8.04 -2.63 -3.47
N THR A 171 7.60 -2.99 -4.66
CA THR A 171 7.87 -4.29 -5.29
C THR A 171 8.78 -4.16 -6.52
N SER A 172 9.41 -3.01 -6.78
CA SER A 172 10.30 -2.79 -7.92
C SER A 172 11.41 -3.84 -7.99
N LYS A 173 12.04 -4.16 -6.85
CA LYS A 173 13.09 -5.20 -6.75
C LYS A 173 12.60 -6.63 -7.05
N ARG A 174 11.28 -6.87 -7.07
CA ARG A 174 10.70 -8.20 -7.31
C ARG A 174 10.17 -8.37 -8.73
N TYR A 175 9.69 -7.29 -9.33
CA TYR A 175 9.02 -7.33 -10.63
C TYR A 175 9.73 -6.47 -11.69
N GLY A 176 10.79 -5.77 -11.30
CA GLY A 176 11.88 -5.11 -12.02
C GLY A 176 11.50 -4.29 -13.19
#